data_f14f0458c534308606c8ad986112a7ac
#
_entry.id   f14f0458c534308606c8ad986112a7ac
#
_cell.length_a   1.000
_cell.length_b   1.000
_cell.length_c   1.000
_cell.angle_alpha   90.00
_cell.angle_beta   90.00
_cell.angle_gamma   90.00
#
_symmetry.space_group_name_H-M   'P 1'
#
loop_
_entity.id
_entity.type
_entity.pdbx_description
1 polymer ?
#
loop_
_entity_poly.entity_id
_entity_poly.type
_entity_poly.pdbx_seq_one_letter_code
_entity_poly.pdbx_strand_id
1 'polypeptide(L)'
;LPVAHEFWSFCLSRLESELPPQQFSTWIKALRADQDQPSEGPSLRLCAPNRFVLQWVRDRYLGRIGELGEEFHGEPIDLQLVLPANGAAAPPPAQPRAAQTERPADETPPESAPPTPKPAPRRDHGEPGYDKTRLNGDFSFDNLVTGRANDLARAAAMQVAENPGTSYNPLFIYGGVGLGKTHLVHAIGNAVFEANPSAVIRYVHAEDYYADVVRAYQQQSFDQFKLYYRSLDLLIIDDIQFFNKKTRTQEEFFHAFNALTEAKKQIIITCDTYPKDIQGLEDRLISRFDWGLTVQIEPPELEMRVAILKKKAEVVRIELSDDVAFLIAKNLRSNVRELEGALNKVVAFARFHNRPISLELSKEALKDLI
;
A
#
# COMPACT_ATOMS: atom_id res chain seq x y z
N LEU A 1 -13.81 29.25 26.40
CA LEU A 1 -13.68 27.79 26.18
C LEU A 1 -14.59 27.15 25.09
N PRO A 2 -15.49 27.86 24.40
CA PRO A 2 -16.13 27.35 23.18
C PRO A 2 -15.30 27.58 21.91
N VAL A 3 -14.27 28.38 21.96
CA VAL A 3 -13.57 28.93 20.77
C VAL A 3 -12.85 27.89 19.91
N ALA A 4 -12.23 26.86 20.49
CA ALA A 4 -11.49 25.85 19.70
C ALA A 4 -12.41 24.94 18.87
N HIS A 5 -13.59 24.62 19.39
CA HIS A 5 -14.57 23.81 18.67
C HIS A 5 -15.27 24.62 17.56
N GLU A 6 -15.58 25.86 17.80
CA GLU A 6 -16.18 26.78 16.82
C GLU A 6 -15.18 27.05 15.68
N PHE A 7 -13.92 27.30 16.02
CA PHE A 7 -12.85 27.47 15.05
C PHE A 7 -12.63 26.19 14.21
N TRP A 8 -12.57 25.01 14.84
CA TRP A 8 -12.41 23.79 14.08
C TRP A 8 -13.62 23.50 13.15
N SER A 9 -14.83 23.80 13.60
CA SER A 9 -16.03 23.69 12.76
C SER A 9 -16.00 24.65 11.57
N PHE A 10 -15.49 25.87 11.78
CA PHE A 10 -15.25 26.84 10.70
C PHE A 10 -14.22 26.30 9.69
N CYS A 11 -13.08 25.78 10.17
CA CYS A 11 -12.06 25.15 9.30
C CYS A 11 -12.63 23.99 8.49
N LEU A 12 -13.42 23.11 9.12
CA LEU A 12 -14.06 21.98 8.41
C LEU A 12 -14.98 22.48 7.29
N SER A 13 -15.80 23.49 7.55
CA SER A 13 -16.72 24.03 6.54
C SER A 13 -15.97 24.67 5.35
N ARG A 14 -14.87 25.40 5.63
CA ARG A 14 -14.04 26.01 4.58
C ARG A 14 -13.29 24.97 3.77
N LEU A 15 -12.63 24.03 4.43
CA LEU A 15 -11.86 22.96 3.77
C LEU A 15 -12.76 22.00 3.00
N GLU A 16 -14.00 21.78 3.41
CA GLU A 16 -14.98 20.99 2.67
C GLU A 16 -15.36 21.65 1.32
N SER A 17 -15.39 22.98 1.28
CA SER A 17 -15.68 23.73 0.04
C SER A 17 -14.46 23.88 -0.88
N GLU A 18 -13.24 23.86 -0.33
CA GLU A 18 -11.99 24.06 -1.06
C GLU A 18 -11.37 22.76 -1.58
N LEU A 19 -11.63 21.64 -0.91
CA LEU A 19 -10.99 20.35 -1.21
C LEU A 19 -11.94 19.42 -1.95
N PRO A 20 -11.40 18.54 -2.81
CA PRO A 20 -12.18 17.44 -3.37
C PRO A 20 -12.81 16.59 -2.25
N PRO A 21 -14.08 16.15 -2.38
CA PRO A 21 -14.80 15.44 -1.31
C PRO A 21 -14.05 14.24 -0.71
N GLN A 22 -13.27 13.54 -1.53
CA GLN A 22 -12.45 12.42 -1.09
C GLN A 22 -11.28 12.85 -0.22
N GLN A 23 -10.57 13.91 -0.61
CA GLN A 23 -9.44 14.43 0.19
C GLN A 23 -9.92 14.96 1.52
N PHE A 24 -11.03 15.69 1.54
CA PHE A 24 -11.64 16.17 2.76
C PHE A 24 -12.03 15.02 3.70
N SER A 25 -12.76 14.02 3.19
CA SER A 25 -13.23 12.89 4.01
C SER A 25 -12.07 12.03 4.55
N THR A 26 -11.02 11.84 3.76
CA THR A 26 -9.89 10.96 4.11
C THR A 26 -8.92 11.62 5.09
N TRP A 27 -8.62 12.91 4.91
CA TRP A 27 -7.52 13.56 5.62
C TRP A 27 -7.98 14.53 6.71
N ILE A 28 -9.01 15.32 6.42
CA ILE A 28 -9.44 16.40 7.30
C ILE A 28 -10.50 15.91 8.30
N LYS A 29 -11.49 15.17 7.83
CA LYS A 29 -12.57 14.64 8.67
C LYS A 29 -12.07 13.61 9.70
N ALA A 30 -10.92 12.97 9.43
CA ALA A 30 -10.29 12.02 10.35
C ALA A 30 -9.61 12.70 11.56
N LEU A 31 -9.37 14.02 11.51
CA LEU A 31 -8.77 14.78 12.60
C LEU A 31 -9.81 15.08 13.68
N ARG A 32 -9.35 15.08 14.93
CA ARG A 32 -10.17 15.47 16.09
C ARG A 32 -9.50 16.61 16.82
N ALA A 33 -10.25 17.66 17.15
CA ALA A 33 -9.77 18.71 18.04
C ALA A 33 -9.68 18.15 19.48
N ASP A 34 -8.51 18.30 20.08
CA ASP A 34 -8.26 17.89 21.46
C ASP A 34 -8.65 19.03 22.42
N GLN A 35 -9.42 18.71 23.47
CA GLN A 35 -10.03 19.70 24.34
C GLN A 35 -9.30 19.90 25.70
N ASP A 36 -8.20 19.18 25.94
CA ASP A 36 -7.71 18.97 27.32
C ASP A 36 -6.55 19.85 27.78
N GLN A 37 -6.25 21.02 27.20
CA GLN A 37 -5.29 21.92 27.87
C GLN A 37 -5.68 23.40 27.83
N PRO A 38 -5.62 24.12 28.99
CA PRO A 38 -5.72 25.57 29.03
C PRO A 38 -4.41 26.18 28.50
N SER A 39 -4.45 26.85 27.36
CA SER A 39 -3.35 27.65 26.83
C SER A 39 -3.67 29.14 26.98
N GLU A 40 -2.68 29.93 27.32
CA GLU A 40 -2.75 31.38 27.28
C GLU A 40 -2.62 31.85 25.83
N GLY A 41 -3.76 31.91 25.09
CA GLY A 41 -3.80 32.37 23.70
C GLY A 41 -4.60 31.44 22.75
N PRO A 42 -4.91 31.91 21.51
CA PRO A 42 -5.60 31.09 20.51
C PRO A 42 -4.70 29.94 20.05
N SER A 43 -5.02 28.75 20.47
CA SER A 43 -4.31 27.51 20.08
C SER A 43 -5.29 26.43 19.69
N LEU A 44 -4.91 25.62 18.70
CA LEU A 44 -5.65 24.44 18.26
C LEU A 44 -4.75 23.22 18.24
N ARG A 45 -5.13 22.22 19.02
CA ARG A 45 -4.49 20.92 19.02
C ARG A 45 -5.36 19.92 18.29
N LEU A 46 -4.80 19.35 17.20
CA LEU A 46 -5.47 18.37 16.38
C LEU A 46 -4.85 16.99 16.59
N CYS A 47 -5.68 16.01 16.93
CA CYS A 47 -5.29 14.62 17.10
C CYS A 47 -5.49 13.87 15.79
N ALA A 48 -4.40 13.37 15.22
CA ALA A 48 -4.45 12.55 14.02
C ALA A 48 -4.56 11.07 14.41
N PRO A 49 -5.35 10.25 13.69
CA PRO A 49 -5.58 8.85 14.04
C PRO A 49 -4.32 7.97 13.94
N ASN A 50 -3.34 8.36 13.13
CA ASN A 50 -2.06 7.67 12.97
C ASN A 50 -0.96 8.63 12.48
N ARG A 51 0.30 8.16 12.53
CA ARG A 51 1.48 8.93 12.10
C ARG A 51 1.40 9.43 10.66
N PHE A 52 0.74 8.69 9.83
CA PHE A 52 0.64 8.97 8.40
C PHE A 52 -0.28 10.17 8.14
N VAL A 53 -1.51 10.17 8.69
CA VAL A 53 -2.42 11.32 8.61
C VAL A 53 -1.77 12.56 9.21
N LEU A 54 -1.04 12.38 10.33
CA LEU A 54 -0.31 13.47 10.96
C LEU A 54 0.71 14.11 10.02
N GLN A 55 1.57 13.28 9.40
CA GLN A 55 2.60 13.78 8.49
C GLN A 55 2.00 14.42 7.24
N TRP A 56 1.01 13.77 6.64
CA TRP A 56 0.33 14.25 5.43
C TRP A 56 -0.37 15.60 5.65
N VAL A 57 -1.10 15.75 6.77
CA VAL A 57 -1.77 17.01 7.13
C VAL A 57 -0.74 18.08 7.44
N ARG A 58 0.34 17.74 8.13
CA ARG A 58 1.44 18.67 8.42
C ARG A 58 2.05 19.24 7.14
N ASP A 59 2.34 18.38 6.16
CA ASP A 59 3.06 18.79 4.97
C ASP A 59 2.20 19.57 3.98
N ARG A 60 0.88 19.34 3.96
CA ARG A 60 -0.01 19.92 2.95
C ARG A 60 -1.07 20.88 3.45
N TYR A 61 -1.57 20.69 4.65
CA TYR A 61 -2.74 21.43 5.15
C TYR A 61 -2.48 22.27 6.38
N LEU A 62 -1.37 22.06 7.08
CA LEU A 62 -1.08 22.83 8.31
C LEU A 62 -0.97 24.33 8.04
N GLY A 63 -0.32 24.73 6.96
CA GLY A 63 -0.25 26.11 6.52
C GLY A 63 -1.62 26.71 6.24
N ARG A 64 -2.48 25.97 5.51
CA ARG A 64 -3.83 26.44 5.19
C ARG A 64 -4.73 26.54 6.42
N ILE A 65 -4.62 25.59 7.35
CA ILE A 65 -5.34 25.65 8.64
C ILE A 65 -4.85 26.85 9.47
N GLY A 66 -3.56 27.19 9.40
CA GLY A 66 -3.00 28.40 10.01
C GLY A 66 -3.59 29.69 9.45
N GLU A 67 -3.66 29.81 8.12
CA GLU A 67 -4.29 30.95 7.44
C GLU A 67 -5.76 31.10 7.82
N LEU A 68 -6.51 30.01 7.90
CA LEU A 68 -7.90 30.03 8.38
C LEU A 68 -8.01 30.43 9.85
N GLY A 69 -6.97 30.12 10.64
CA GLY A 69 -6.88 30.56 12.03
C GLY A 69 -6.69 32.05 12.15
N GLU A 70 -5.81 32.64 11.35
CA GLU A 70 -5.63 34.10 11.27
C GLU A 70 -6.91 34.79 10.77
N GLU A 71 -7.62 34.20 9.80
CA GLU A 71 -8.90 34.74 9.30
C GLU A 71 -9.97 34.75 10.39
N PHE A 72 -10.02 33.72 11.25
CA PHE A 72 -11.03 33.57 12.29
C PHE A 72 -10.76 34.38 13.53
N HIS A 73 -9.49 34.43 13.99
CA HIS A 73 -9.10 35.07 15.26
C HIS A 73 -8.50 36.48 15.09
N GLY A 74 -8.06 36.83 13.84
CA GLY A 74 -7.33 38.08 13.59
C GLY A 74 -5.89 38.09 14.08
N GLU A 75 -5.40 36.98 14.63
CA GLU A 75 -4.05 36.77 15.16
C GLU A 75 -3.52 35.39 14.74
N PRO A 76 -2.19 35.22 14.61
CA PRO A 76 -1.60 33.91 14.36
C PRO A 76 -1.92 32.93 15.49
N ILE A 77 -2.30 31.69 15.13
CA ILE A 77 -2.65 30.67 16.12
C ILE A 77 -1.54 29.63 16.24
N ASP A 78 -1.35 29.07 17.44
CA ASP A 78 -0.46 27.94 17.67
C ASP A 78 -1.18 26.63 17.29
N LEU A 79 -0.71 26.00 16.21
CA LEU A 79 -1.27 24.75 15.69
C LEU A 79 -0.39 23.56 16.06
N GLN A 80 -0.94 22.64 16.81
CA GLN A 80 -0.24 21.41 17.20
C GLN A 80 -0.94 20.18 16.62
N LEU A 81 -0.20 19.39 15.84
CA LEU A 81 -0.62 18.08 15.38
C LEU A 81 0.02 17.02 16.27
N VAL A 82 -0.80 16.19 16.92
CA VAL A 82 -0.36 15.15 17.85
C VAL A 82 -0.97 13.79 17.51
N LEU A 83 -0.31 12.73 18.00
CA LEU A 83 -0.89 11.40 18.05
C LEU A 83 -1.59 11.18 19.38
N PRO A 84 -2.65 10.38 19.45
CA PRO A 84 -3.28 10.01 20.72
C PRO A 84 -2.24 9.37 21.65
N ALA A 85 -2.20 9.84 22.89
CA ALA A 85 -1.16 9.50 23.87
C ALA A 85 -1.17 8.05 24.38
N ASN A 86 -2.14 7.23 23.96
CA ASN A 86 -2.17 5.78 24.20
C ASN A 86 -2.88 5.09 23.05
N GLY A 87 -2.30 3.99 22.56
CA GLY A 87 -2.93 3.06 21.64
C GLY A 87 -4.16 2.39 22.26
N ALA A 88 -5.23 3.18 22.39
CA ALA A 88 -6.55 2.69 22.74
C ALA A 88 -7.42 2.73 21.48
N ALA A 89 -7.43 1.60 20.78
CA ALA A 89 -8.55 1.27 19.90
C ALA A 89 -9.83 1.33 20.72
N ALA A 90 -10.87 1.96 20.17
CA ALA A 90 -12.19 1.99 20.77
C ALA A 90 -12.66 0.57 21.08
N PRO A 91 -13.27 0.30 22.25
CA PRO A 91 -13.69 -1.04 22.63
C PRO A 91 -14.92 -1.49 21.82
N PRO A 92 -14.96 -2.75 21.38
CA PRO A 92 -16.19 -3.35 20.88
C PRO A 92 -17.18 -3.60 22.04
N PRO A 93 -18.48 -3.66 21.75
CA PRO A 93 -19.50 -3.80 22.78
C PRO A 93 -19.45 -5.16 23.49
N ALA A 94 -19.66 -5.13 24.79
CA ALA A 94 -19.57 -6.22 25.72
C ALA A 94 -20.53 -7.38 25.43
N GLN A 95 -20.05 -8.62 25.58
CA GLN A 95 -20.86 -9.80 25.87
C GLN A 95 -20.33 -10.52 27.13
N PRO A 96 -21.18 -11.28 27.83
CA PRO A 96 -21.04 -11.44 29.28
C PRO A 96 -20.08 -12.56 29.74
N ARG A 97 -19.56 -12.33 30.94
CA ARG A 97 -18.71 -13.21 31.75
C ARG A 97 -19.39 -14.53 32.13
N ALA A 98 -18.60 -15.58 32.15
CA ALA A 98 -18.82 -16.70 33.07
C ALA A 98 -17.50 -17.03 33.78
N ALA A 99 -17.64 -17.26 35.09
CA ALA A 99 -16.81 -17.39 36.25
C ALA A 99 -15.54 -18.27 36.19
N GLN A 100 -14.52 -17.73 36.77
CA GLN A 100 -13.58 -18.17 37.87
C GLN A 100 -13.32 -19.65 38.12
N THR A 101 -12.05 -20.04 38.20
CA THR A 101 -11.48 -20.71 39.39
C THR A 101 -9.97 -20.48 39.53
N GLU A 102 -9.54 -20.42 40.80
CA GLU A 102 -8.28 -19.96 41.37
C GLU A 102 -7.14 -21.00 41.33
N ARG A 103 -5.92 -20.49 41.19
CA ARG A 103 -4.59 -20.69 41.85
C ARG A 103 -4.20 -22.05 42.53
N PRO A 104 -2.90 -22.32 42.83
CA PRO A 104 -1.79 -21.43 43.17
C PRO A 104 -0.38 -21.77 42.61
N ALA A 105 0.48 -20.77 42.78
CA ALA A 105 1.93 -20.58 42.86
C ALA A 105 2.91 -21.78 43.01
N ASP A 106 4.07 -21.72 42.40
CA ASP A 106 5.39 -21.40 42.95
C ASP A 106 6.53 -21.88 42.01
N GLU A 107 7.63 -21.15 42.05
CA GLU A 107 9.03 -21.45 41.70
C GLU A 107 9.63 -20.70 40.51
N THR A 108 10.43 -19.68 40.83
CA THR A 108 11.61 -19.17 40.12
C THR A 108 12.86 -19.89 40.62
N PRO A 109 14.03 -19.93 39.94
CA PRO A 109 14.71 -19.22 38.88
C PRO A 109 15.52 -20.16 37.92
N PRO A 110 16.56 -19.78 37.15
CA PRO A 110 17.42 -18.61 37.07
C PRO A 110 17.67 -18.03 35.64
N GLU A 111 18.16 -16.82 35.68
CA GLU A 111 18.82 -16.00 34.66
C GLU A 111 19.70 -16.77 33.67
N SER A 112 19.44 -16.59 32.34
CA SER A 112 20.39 -16.96 31.30
C SER A 112 20.28 -15.98 30.12
N ALA A 113 21.43 -15.49 29.74
CA ALA A 113 21.91 -14.70 28.61
C ALA A 113 20.95 -14.32 27.43
N PRO A 114 21.17 -13.15 26.77
CA PRO A 114 20.32 -12.68 25.69
C PRO A 114 20.40 -13.61 24.49
N PRO A 115 19.27 -13.92 23.85
CA PRO A 115 19.27 -14.77 22.67
C PRO A 115 19.82 -14.00 21.46
N THR A 116 20.79 -14.61 20.81
CA THR A 116 21.22 -14.26 19.44
C THR A 116 20.01 -14.23 18.51
N PRO A 117 19.92 -13.26 17.58
CA PRO A 117 18.81 -13.21 16.64
C PRO A 117 18.81 -14.47 15.77
N LYS A 118 17.75 -15.27 15.89
CA LYS A 118 17.47 -16.36 14.96
C LYS A 118 17.29 -15.78 13.56
N PRO A 119 17.90 -16.40 12.51
CA PRO A 119 17.57 -16.03 11.14
C PRO A 119 16.07 -16.22 10.92
N ALA A 120 15.43 -15.24 10.27
CA ALA A 120 14.02 -15.28 9.93
C ALA A 120 13.69 -16.62 9.25
N PRO A 121 12.58 -17.28 9.59
CA PRO A 121 12.20 -18.53 8.97
C PRO A 121 12.00 -18.31 7.47
N ARG A 122 12.66 -19.13 6.65
CA ARG A 122 12.32 -19.24 5.24
C ARG A 122 10.86 -19.64 5.16
N ARG A 123 10.06 -18.81 4.48
CA ARG A 123 8.64 -19.08 4.25
C ARG A 123 8.55 -20.40 3.49
N ASP A 124 7.99 -21.40 4.14
CA ASP A 124 7.71 -22.68 3.49
C ASP A 124 6.43 -22.49 2.65
N HIS A 125 6.57 -22.45 1.33
CA HIS A 125 5.47 -22.22 0.38
C HIS A 125 4.53 -23.44 0.23
N GLY A 126 4.62 -24.39 1.16
CA GLY A 126 3.88 -25.65 1.13
C GLY A 126 2.54 -25.65 1.88
N GLU A 127 1.99 -24.50 2.30
CA GLU A 127 0.66 -24.51 2.94
C GLU A 127 -0.46 -24.84 1.93
N PRO A 128 -1.34 -25.81 2.26
CA PRO A 128 -2.46 -26.17 1.39
C PRO A 128 -3.39 -24.97 1.22
N GLY A 129 -3.38 -24.36 0.03
CA GLY A 129 -4.19 -23.19 -0.30
C GLY A 129 -3.39 -22.02 -0.82
N TYR A 130 -2.13 -21.83 -0.43
CA TYR A 130 -1.30 -20.73 -0.92
C TYR A 130 -1.10 -20.77 -2.44
N ASP A 131 -0.79 -21.91 -3.01
CA ASP A 131 -0.60 -22.07 -4.46
C ASP A 131 -1.83 -21.66 -5.28
N LYS A 132 -3.03 -21.80 -4.71
CA LYS A 132 -4.28 -21.38 -5.35
C LYS A 132 -4.41 -19.85 -5.44
N THR A 133 -3.74 -19.11 -4.59
CA THR A 133 -3.76 -17.64 -4.57
C THR A 133 -3.06 -17.04 -5.77
N ARG A 134 -2.07 -17.72 -6.35
CA ARG A 134 -1.10 -17.25 -7.34
C ARG A 134 -0.24 -16.08 -6.84
N LEU A 135 -0.10 -15.91 -5.54
CA LEU A 135 0.78 -14.91 -4.97
C LEU A 135 2.26 -15.33 -5.09
N ASN A 136 3.14 -14.36 -5.16
CA ASN A 136 4.58 -14.57 -5.07
C ASN A 136 5.04 -14.23 -3.64
N GLY A 137 5.51 -15.21 -2.89
CA GLY A 137 5.93 -15.05 -1.50
C GLY A 137 7.18 -14.19 -1.31
N ASP A 138 7.99 -13.98 -2.35
CA ASP A 138 9.16 -13.11 -2.29
C ASP A 138 8.79 -11.62 -2.22
N PHE A 139 7.56 -11.27 -2.61
CA PHE A 139 7.06 -9.91 -2.57
C PHE A 139 6.34 -9.63 -1.25
N SER A 140 7.05 -9.01 -0.33
CA SER A 140 6.54 -8.62 0.99
C SER A 140 6.77 -7.14 1.25
N PHE A 141 6.09 -6.60 2.27
CA PHE A 141 6.33 -5.23 2.73
C PHE A 141 7.76 -5.01 3.24
N ASP A 142 8.42 -6.04 3.77
CA ASP A 142 9.81 -5.98 4.26
C ASP A 142 10.83 -5.89 3.12
N ASN A 143 10.49 -6.46 1.97
CA ASN A 143 11.33 -6.43 0.78
C ASN A 143 11.06 -5.21 -0.11
N LEU A 144 10.00 -4.46 0.18
CA LEU A 144 9.66 -3.22 -0.54
C LEU A 144 10.48 -2.06 0.02
N VAL A 145 11.33 -1.48 -0.81
CA VAL A 145 12.05 -0.25 -0.45
C VAL A 145 11.07 0.92 -0.43
N THR A 146 11.10 1.68 0.65
CA THR A 146 10.18 2.79 0.89
C THR A 146 10.87 4.12 0.60
N GLY A 147 10.15 5.06 0.01
CA GLY A 147 10.57 6.43 -0.24
C GLY A 147 9.39 7.29 -0.66
N ARG A 148 9.62 8.59 -0.87
CA ARG A 148 8.54 9.55 -1.23
C ARG A 148 7.70 9.08 -2.41
N ALA A 149 8.31 8.37 -3.35
CA ALA A 149 7.67 7.89 -4.56
C ALA A 149 6.54 6.86 -4.30
N ASN A 150 6.58 6.13 -3.17
CA ASN A 150 5.61 5.06 -2.88
C ASN A 150 5.06 5.05 -1.43
N ASP A 151 5.40 6.05 -0.61
CA ASP A 151 4.97 6.09 0.80
C ASP A 151 3.46 6.04 0.97
N LEU A 152 2.73 6.83 0.16
CA LEU A 152 1.27 6.87 0.21
C LEU A 152 0.67 5.53 -0.21
N ALA A 153 1.16 4.97 -1.31
CA ALA A 153 0.68 3.68 -1.82
C ALA A 153 0.95 2.56 -0.81
N ARG A 154 2.15 2.55 -0.19
CA ARG A 154 2.50 1.58 0.85
C ARG A 154 1.60 1.71 2.09
N ALA A 155 1.36 2.93 2.56
CA ALA A 155 0.52 3.16 3.72
C ALA A 155 -0.94 2.73 3.48
N ALA A 156 -1.50 3.06 2.31
CA ALA A 156 -2.82 2.59 1.89
C ALA A 156 -2.88 1.06 1.81
N ALA A 157 -1.83 0.45 1.25
CA ALA A 157 -1.70 -1.00 1.13
C ALA A 157 -1.67 -1.69 2.50
N MET A 158 -0.95 -1.16 3.47
CA MET A 158 -0.91 -1.70 4.84
C MET A 158 -2.27 -1.61 5.54
N GLN A 159 -2.98 -0.49 5.38
CA GLN A 159 -4.33 -0.33 5.93
C GLN A 159 -5.33 -1.33 5.32
N VAL A 160 -5.22 -1.60 4.02
CA VAL A 160 -6.04 -2.60 3.34
C VAL A 160 -5.68 -4.01 3.81
N ALA A 161 -4.39 -4.30 4.01
CA ALA A 161 -3.95 -5.60 4.50
C ALA A 161 -4.43 -5.90 5.94
N GLU A 162 -4.45 -4.87 6.80
CA GLU A 162 -4.95 -4.97 8.18
C GLU A 162 -6.48 -5.10 8.26
N ASN A 163 -7.21 -4.41 7.36
CA ASN A 163 -8.67 -4.31 7.40
C ASN A 163 -9.29 -4.50 6.01
N PRO A 164 -9.17 -5.68 5.40
CA PRO A 164 -9.67 -5.92 4.05
C PRO A 164 -11.19 -5.75 3.97
N GLY A 165 -11.65 -5.11 2.90
CA GLY A 165 -13.08 -4.86 2.62
C GLY A 165 -13.70 -3.68 3.38
N THR A 166 -13.01 -3.12 4.38
CA THR A 166 -13.56 -2.05 5.23
C THR A 166 -12.82 -0.73 5.15
N SER A 167 -11.50 -0.74 4.82
CA SER A 167 -10.70 0.50 4.78
C SER A 167 -10.89 1.25 3.46
N TYR A 168 -10.29 0.76 2.39
CA TYR A 168 -10.33 1.36 1.06
C TYR A 168 -10.73 0.30 0.04
N ASN A 169 -11.95 0.36 -0.46
CA ASN A 169 -12.47 -0.66 -1.38
C ASN A 169 -13.25 -0.02 -2.55
N PRO A 170 -12.73 -0.12 -3.79
CA PRO A 170 -11.46 -0.73 -4.17
C PRO A 170 -10.24 0.08 -3.77
N LEU A 171 -9.07 -0.56 -3.67
CA LEU A 171 -7.78 0.12 -3.70
C LEU A 171 -7.27 0.12 -5.14
N PHE A 172 -7.14 1.30 -5.72
CA PHE A 172 -6.63 1.46 -7.09
C PHE A 172 -5.21 2.04 -7.05
N ILE A 173 -4.24 1.29 -7.57
CA ILE A 173 -2.82 1.67 -7.57
C ILE A 173 -2.40 1.92 -9.00
N TYR A 174 -1.94 3.13 -9.31
CA TYR A 174 -1.46 3.44 -10.65
C TYR A 174 -0.05 4.03 -10.64
N GLY A 175 0.59 3.98 -11.80
CA GLY A 175 1.93 4.51 -11.99
C GLY A 175 2.61 3.82 -13.15
N GLY A 176 3.66 4.41 -13.70
CA GLY A 176 4.37 3.90 -14.87
C GLY A 176 4.80 2.44 -14.77
N VAL A 177 5.18 1.88 -15.91
CA VAL A 177 5.66 0.48 -15.99
C VAL A 177 6.90 0.29 -15.12
N GLY A 178 6.96 -0.83 -14.38
CA GLY A 178 8.15 -1.21 -13.62
C GLY A 178 8.41 -0.40 -12.35
N LEU A 179 7.41 0.31 -11.79
CA LEU A 179 7.54 1.08 -10.54
C LEU A 179 7.25 0.28 -9.25
N GLY A 180 6.94 -1.02 -9.36
CA GLY A 180 6.71 -1.87 -8.19
C GLY A 180 5.24 -2.08 -7.81
N LYS A 181 4.27 -1.73 -8.68
CA LYS A 181 2.83 -1.99 -8.46
C LYS A 181 2.56 -3.45 -8.12
N THR A 182 3.04 -4.36 -8.96
CA THR A 182 2.90 -5.82 -8.79
C THR A 182 3.52 -6.28 -7.46
N HIS A 183 4.69 -5.79 -7.07
CA HIS A 183 5.29 -6.09 -5.76
C HIS A 183 4.34 -5.69 -4.61
N LEU A 184 3.81 -4.48 -4.67
CA LEU A 184 2.95 -3.94 -3.62
C LEU A 184 1.66 -4.75 -3.46
N VAL A 185 1.00 -5.13 -4.57
CA VAL A 185 -0.25 -5.91 -4.48
C VAL A 185 -0.02 -7.34 -4.01
N HIS A 186 1.10 -7.95 -4.36
CA HIS A 186 1.49 -9.24 -3.79
C HIS A 186 1.80 -9.13 -2.29
N ALA A 187 2.46 -8.05 -1.86
CA ALA A 187 2.73 -7.81 -0.45
C ALA A 187 1.44 -7.70 0.37
N ILE A 188 0.40 -7.03 -0.17
CA ILE A 188 -0.93 -6.99 0.47
C ILE A 188 -1.52 -8.40 0.56
N GLY A 189 -1.53 -9.13 -0.55
CA GLY A 189 -2.08 -10.49 -0.59
C GLY A 189 -1.39 -11.43 0.38
N ASN A 190 -0.05 -11.38 0.48
CA ASN A 190 0.74 -12.18 1.41
C ASN A 190 0.42 -11.81 2.86
N ALA A 191 0.33 -10.52 3.19
CA ALA A 191 -0.02 -10.08 4.55
C ALA A 191 -1.44 -10.50 4.95
N VAL A 192 -2.42 -10.42 4.04
CA VAL A 192 -3.79 -10.91 4.29
C VAL A 192 -3.80 -12.42 4.50
N PHE A 193 -3.05 -13.19 3.71
CA PHE A 193 -2.95 -14.64 3.85
C PHE A 193 -2.26 -15.04 5.17
N GLU A 194 -1.19 -14.35 5.56
CA GLU A 194 -0.50 -14.57 6.84
C GLU A 194 -1.42 -14.30 8.04
N ALA A 195 -2.25 -13.24 7.96
CA ALA A 195 -3.22 -12.91 9.01
C ALA A 195 -4.39 -13.90 9.05
N ASN A 196 -4.82 -14.40 7.90
CA ASN A 196 -5.93 -15.35 7.78
C ASN A 196 -5.67 -16.38 6.65
N PRO A 197 -5.04 -17.53 6.96
CA PRO A 197 -4.76 -18.57 5.97
C PRO A 197 -6.01 -19.22 5.36
N SER A 198 -7.19 -19.02 5.95
CA SER A 198 -8.46 -19.50 5.40
C SER A 198 -9.09 -18.53 4.37
N ALA A 199 -8.55 -17.34 4.21
CA ALA A 199 -9.05 -16.36 3.24
C ALA A 199 -8.87 -16.87 1.81
N VAL A 200 -9.92 -16.75 1.01
CA VAL A 200 -9.91 -17.13 -0.41
C VAL A 200 -9.40 -15.94 -1.22
N ILE A 201 -8.10 -15.97 -1.52
CA ILE A 201 -7.41 -14.90 -2.24
C ILE A 201 -7.15 -15.30 -3.68
N ARG A 202 -7.32 -14.38 -4.60
CA ARG A 202 -6.96 -14.56 -6.00
C ARG A 202 -6.19 -13.36 -6.54
N TYR A 203 -4.94 -13.60 -6.92
CA TYR A 203 -4.18 -12.71 -7.79
C TYR A 203 -4.33 -13.17 -9.24
N VAL A 204 -4.62 -12.24 -10.14
CA VAL A 204 -4.76 -12.53 -11.57
C VAL A 204 -4.36 -11.31 -12.41
N HIS A 205 -3.58 -11.52 -13.46
CA HIS A 205 -3.40 -10.52 -14.50
C HIS A 205 -4.69 -10.33 -15.30
N ALA A 206 -4.96 -9.11 -15.76
CA ALA A 206 -6.15 -8.84 -16.57
C ALA A 206 -6.21 -9.67 -17.85
N GLU A 207 -5.07 -10.03 -18.44
CA GLU A 207 -5.00 -10.97 -19.59
C GLU A 207 -5.46 -12.38 -19.20
N ASP A 208 -5.03 -12.88 -18.04
CA ASP A 208 -5.43 -14.21 -17.55
C ASP A 208 -6.93 -14.22 -17.20
N TYR A 209 -7.44 -13.13 -16.59
CA TYR A 209 -8.86 -12.98 -16.32
C TYR A 209 -9.68 -13.04 -17.62
N TYR A 210 -9.23 -12.33 -18.66
CA TYR A 210 -9.83 -12.42 -19.99
C TYR A 210 -9.82 -13.86 -20.53
N ALA A 211 -8.69 -14.56 -20.43
CA ALA A 211 -8.59 -15.95 -20.86
C ALA A 211 -9.53 -16.87 -20.08
N ASP A 212 -9.68 -16.65 -18.77
CA ASP A 212 -10.62 -17.40 -17.92
C ASP A 212 -12.08 -17.16 -18.35
N VAL A 213 -12.46 -15.90 -18.67
CA VAL A 213 -13.79 -15.56 -19.22
C VAL A 213 -14.05 -16.29 -20.53
N VAL A 214 -13.10 -16.22 -21.49
CA VAL A 214 -13.24 -16.89 -22.80
C VAL A 214 -13.36 -18.40 -22.62
N ARG A 215 -12.54 -19.00 -21.76
CA ARG A 215 -12.58 -20.45 -21.48
C ARG A 215 -13.93 -20.87 -20.88
N ALA A 216 -14.47 -20.07 -19.93
CA ALA A 216 -15.75 -20.34 -19.31
C ALA A 216 -16.92 -20.33 -20.32
N TYR A 217 -16.88 -19.42 -21.31
CA TYR A 217 -17.83 -19.41 -22.41
C TYR A 217 -17.71 -20.63 -23.33
N GLN A 218 -16.48 -20.97 -23.74
CA GLN A 218 -16.21 -22.11 -24.63
C GLN A 218 -16.62 -23.44 -24.00
N GLN A 219 -16.42 -23.59 -22.68
CA GLN A 219 -16.70 -24.82 -21.94
C GLN A 219 -18.12 -24.85 -21.34
N GLN A 220 -18.95 -23.84 -21.60
CA GLN A 220 -20.29 -23.70 -20.99
C GLN A 220 -20.28 -23.79 -19.45
N SER A 221 -19.17 -23.39 -18.81
CA SER A 221 -18.96 -23.44 -17.35
C SER A 221 -19.05 -22.06 -16.69
N PHE A 222 -19.82 -21.18 -17.31
CA PHE A 222 -19.83 -19.77 -16.94
C PHE A 222 -20.42 -19.51 -15.54
N ASP A 223 -21.37 -20.34 -15.11
CA ASP A 223 -21.94 -20.24 -13.74
C ASP A 223 -20.88 -20.62 -12.68
N GLN A 224 -20.03 -21.60 -12.97
CA GLN A 224 -18.92 -21.96 -12.07
C GLN A 224 -17.87 -20.82 -11.98
N PHE A 225 -17.57 -20.17 -13.12
CA PHE A 225 -16.72 -19.00 -13.15
C PHE A 225 -17.28 -17.87 -12.26
N LYS A 226 -18.56 -17.53 -12.42
CA LYS A 226 -19.23 -16.51 -11.60
C LYS A 226 -19.22 -16.87 -10.11
N LEU A 227 -19.53 -18.12 -9.78
CA LEU A 227 -19.54 -18.59 -8.41
C LEU A 227 -18.17 -18.48 -7.78
N TYR A 228 -17.13 -18.89 -8.50
CA TYR A 228 -15.75 -18.81 -8.03
C TYR A 228 -15.32 -17.36 -7.73
N TYR A 229 -15.44 -16.45 -8.71
CA TYR A 229 -15.00 -15.06 -8.51
C TYR A 229 -15.82 -14.32 -7.43
N ARG A 230 -17.09 -14.68 -7.23
CA ARG A 230 -17.93 -14.11 -6.15
C ARG A 230 -17.64 -14.68 -4.77
N SER A 231 -16.98 -15.83 -4.69
CA SER A 231 -16.64 -16.47 -3.41
C SER A 231 -15.33 -15.95 -2.80
N LEU A 232 -14.59 -15.08 -3.50
CA LEU A 232 -13.31 -14.56 -3.04
C LEU A 232 -13.46 -13.60 -1.86
N ASP A 233 -12.50 -13.62 -0.94
CA ASP A 233 -12.35 -12.63 0.12
C ASP A 233 -11.50 -11.45 -0.33
N LEU A 234 -10.52 -11.72 -1.20
CA LEU A 234 -9.65 -10.72 -1.81
C LEU A 234 -9.42 -11.03 -3.29
N LEU A 235 -9.78 -10.08 -4.15
CA LEU A 235 -9.50 -10.11 -5.59
C LEU A 235 -8.45 -9.05 -5.94
N ILE A 236 -7.34 -9.48 -6.53
CA ILE A 236 -6.30 -8.59 -7.05
C ILE A 236 -6.27 -8.74 -8.57
N ILE A 237 -6.58 -7.64 -9.27
CA ILE A 237 -6.47 -7.55 -10.74
C ILE A 237 -5.26 -6.68 -11.08
N ASP A 238 -4.26 -7.27 -11.68
CA ASP A 238 -3.06 -6.55 -12.10
C ASP A 238 -3.16 -6.14 -13.58
N ASP A 239 -2.78 -4.89 -13.87
CA ASP A 239 -2.74 -4.31 -15.21
C ASP A 239 -4.12 -4.25 -15.92
N ILE A 240 -5.10 -3.61 -15.29
CA ILE A 240 -6.49 -3.52 -15.77
C ILE A 240 -6.62 -2.90 -17.17
N GLN A 241 -5.61 -2.13 -17.65
CA GLN A 241 -5.60 -1.56 -18.99
C GLN A 241 -5.72 -2.61 -20.10
N PHE A 242 -5.39 -3.87 -19.83
CA PHE A 242 -5.59 -4.98 -20.77
C PHE A 242 -7.07 -5.33 -21.03
N PHE A 243 -8.01 -4.76 -20.28
CA PHE A 243 -9.45 -4.87 -20.59
C PHE A 243 -9.89 -3.94 -21.73
N ASN A 244 -9.01 -3.07 -22.22
CA ASN A 244 -9.30 -2.17 -23.32
C ASN A 244 -9.98 -2.90 -24.50
N LYS A 245 -11.13 -2.38 -24.96
CA LYS A 245 -11.94 -2.91 -26.05
C LYS A 245 -12.47 -4.35 -25.86
N LYS A 246 -12.39 -4.92 -24.68
CA LYS A 246 -12.89 -6.26 -24.35
C LYS A 246 -14.23 -6.17 -23.61
N THR A 247 -15.26 -5.63 -24.27
CA THR A 247 -16.57 -5.30 -23.70
C THR A 247 -17.17 -6.43 -22.84
N ARG A 248 -17.13 -7.66 -23.35
CA ARG A 248 -17.67 -8.81 -22.61
C ARG A 248 -16.93 -9.07 -21.29
N THR A 249 -15.62 -8.95 -21.29
CA THR A 249 -14.80 -9.11 -20.08
C THR A 249 -15.06 -7.99 -19.10
N GLN A 250 -15.23 -6.76 -19.58
CA GLN A 250 -15.57 -5.61 -18.74
C GLN A 250 -16.94 -5.78 -18.09
N GLU A 251 -17.94 -6.30 -18.83
CA GLU A 251 -19.27 -6.61 -18.32
C GLU A 251 -19.21 -7.65 -17.20
N GLU A 252 -18.50 -8.76 -17.41
CA GLU A 252 -18.40 -9.80 -16.39
C GLU A 252 -17.58 -9.36 -15.17
N PHE A 253 -16.53 -8.58 -15.40
CA PHE A 253 -15.80 -7.98 -14.30
C PHE A 253 -16.65 -7.01 -13.49
N PHE A 254 -17.48 -6.19 -14.15
CA PHE A 254 -18.42 -5.28 -13.48
C PHE A 254 -19.39 -6.02 -12.56
N HIS A 255 -19.91 -7.16 -13.01
CA HIS A 255 -20.78 -7.99 -12.19
C HIS A 255 -20.06 -8.62 -10.99
N ALA A 256 -18.85 -9.12 -11.19
CA ALA A 256 -18.02 -9.65 -10.11
C ALA A 256 -17.65 -8.56 -9.10
N PHE A 257 -17.25 -7.38 -9.60
CA PHE A 257 -16.94 -6.21 -8.79
C PHE A 257 -18.08 -5.79 -7.87
N ASN A 258 -19.29 -5.64 -8.41
CA ASN A 258 -20.46 -5.26 -7.62
C ASN A 258 -20.77 -6.31 -6.54
N ALA A 259 -20.77 -7.60 -6.90
CA ALA A 259 -21.03 -8.67 -5.95
C ALA A 259 -20.02 -8.71 -4.80
N LEU A 260 -18.72 -8.52 -5.09
CA LEU A 260 -17.67 -8.46 -4.07
C LEU A 260 -17.81 -7.23 -3.17
N THR A 261 -18.09 -6.06 -3.77
CA THR A 261 -18.27 -4.82 -3.02
C THR A 261 -19.48 -4.88 -2.08
N GLU A 262 -20.62 -5.39 -2.55
CA GLU A 262 -21.82 -5.60 -1.75
C GLU A 262 -21.58 -6.58 -0.58
N ALA A 263 -20.77 -7.61 -0.81
CA ALA A 263 -20.34 -8.58 0.21
C ALA A 263 -19.20 -8.05 1.12
N LYS A 264 -18.77 -6.81 0.95
CA LYS A 264 -17.63 -6.20 1.66
C LYS A 264 -16.33 -6.99 1.50
N LYS A 265 -16.13 -7.62 0.34
CA LYS A 265 -14.89 -8.30 -0.02
C LYS A 265 -13.92 -7.31 -0.66
N GLN A 266 -12.62 -7.48 -0.40
CA GLN A 266 -11.62 -6.54 -0.86
C GLN A 266 -11.31 -6.70 -2.34
N ILE A 267 -11.22 -5.58 -3.06
CA ILE A 267 -10.77 -5.51 -4.45
C ILE A 267 -9.54 -4.60 -4.51
N ILE A 268 -8.51 -5.06 -5.21
CA ILE A 268 -7.30 -4.28 -5.50
C ILE A 268 -7.07 -4.30 -7.01
N ILE A 269 -6.80 -3.14 -7.57
CA ILE A 269 -6.63 -2.97 -9.02
C ILE A 269 -5.34 -2.21 -9.28
N THR A 270 -4.56 -2.64 -10.27
CA THR A 270 -3.43 -1.84 -10.75
C THR A 270 -3.62 -1.38 -12.18
N CYS A 271 -2.98 -0.27 -12.52
CA CYS A 271 -2.94 0.29 -13.86
C CYS A 271 -1.64 1.07 -14.09
N ASP A 272 -1.26 1.23 -15.36
CA ASP A 272 -0.12 2.09 -15.72
C ASP A 272 -0.48 3.58 -15.71
N THR A 273 -1.76 3.91 -15.85
CA THR A 273 -2.28 5.28 -15.96
C THR A 273 -3.41 5.54 -14.95
N TYR A 274 -3.74 6.80 -14.76
CA TYR A 274 -4.88 7.21 -13.92
C TYR A 274 -6.20 6.64 -14.49
N PRO A 275 -7.20 6.25 -13.65
CA PRO A 275 -8.43 5.60 -14.11
C PRO A 275 -9.16 6.29 -15.26
N LYS A 276 -9.27 7.61 -15.22
CA LYS A 276 -9.97 8.39 -16.26
C LYS A 276 -9.22 8.48 -17.60
N ASP A 277 -7.92 8.18 -17.58
CA ASP A 277 -7.07 8.22 -18.78
C ASP A 277 -7.00 6.85 -19.47
N ILE A 278 -7.63 5.81 -18.91
CA ILE A 278 -7.63 4.48 -19.51
C ILE A 278 -8.58 4.46 -20.70
N GLN A 279 -8.00 4.38 -21.89
CA GLN A 279 -8.79 4.31 -23.11
C GLN A 279 -9.54 2.98 -23.25
N GLY A 280 -10.79 3.03 -23.68
CA GLY A 280 -11.58 1.85 -24.03
C GLY A 280 -12.10 1.04 -22.84
N LEU A 281 -12.02 1.56 -21.62
CA LEU A 281 -12.82 1.11 -20.49
C LEU A 281 -14.18 1.82 -20.47
N GLU A 282 -15.20 1.09 -20.03
CA GLU A 282 -16.54 1.63 -19.88
C GLU A 282 -16.63 2.59 -18.69
N ASP A 283 -17.33 3.72 -18.86
CA ASP A 283 -17.49 4.76 -17.84
C ASP A 283 -18.03 4.21 -16.50
N ARG A 284 -18.88 3.18 -16.57
CA ARG A 284 -19.42 2.52 -15.35
C ARG A 284 -18.33 1.86 -14.50
N LEU A 285 -17.28 1.31 -15.11
CA LEU A 285 -16.11 0.75 -14.37
C LEU A 285 -15.24 1.87 -13.80
N ILE A 286 -14.96 2.90 -14.60
CA ILE A 286 -14.19 4.07 -14.17
C ILE A 286 -14.85 4.71 -12.95
N SER A 287 -16.17 4.90 -13.00
CA SER A 287 -16.94 5.43 -11.86
C SER A 287 -16.83 4.58 -10.60
N ARG A 288 -16.75 3.25 -10.75
CA ARG A 288 -16.57 2.33 -9.61
C ARG A 288 -15.16 2.37 -9.01
N PHE A 289 -14.15 2.60 -9.85
CA PHE A 289 -12.77 2.74 -9.39
C PHE A 289 -12.58 4.00 -8.53
N ASP A 290 -13.28 5.07 -8.85
CA ASP A 290 -13.27 6.32 -8.09
C ASP A 290 -13.97 6.21 -6.70
N TRP A 291 -14.70 5.14 -6.41
CA TRP A 291 -15.39 4.97 -5.12
C TRP A 291 -14.47 4.68 -3.94
N GLY A 292 -13.35 4.04 -4.20
CA GLY A 292 -12.35 3.68 -3.21
C GLY A 292 -11.24 4.71 -3.07
N LEU A 293 -10.04 4.23 -2.87
CA LEU A 293 -8.85 5.07 -2.82
C LEU A 293 -7.98 4.82 -4.06
N THR A 294 -7.68 5.89 -4.79
CA THR A 294 -6.74 5.86 -5.90
C THR A 294 -5.40 6.46 -5.45
N VAL A 295 -4.32 5.68 -5.57
CA VAL A 295 -2.97 6.08 -5.16
C VAL A 295 -1.97 5.92 -6.29
N GLN A 296 -1.04 6.86 -6.39
CA GLN A 296 0.02 6.86 -7.38
C GLN A 296 1.31 6.29 -6.82
N ILE A 297 2.04 5.55 -7.65
CA ILE A 297 3.45 5.25 -7.45
C ILE A 297 4.24 6.07 -8.47
N GLU A 298 5.12 6.93 -7.97
CA GLU A 298 5.96 7.80 -8.78
C GLU A 298 7.31 7.14 -9.11
N PRO A 299 8.05 7.63 -10.11
CA PRO A 299 9.41 7.20 -10.35
C PRO A 299 10.31 7.47 -9.11
N PRO A 300 11.14 6.51 -8.70
CA PRO A 300 11.96 6.65 -7.50
C PRO A 300 13.06 7.70 -7.68
N GLU A 301 13.31 8.48 -6.62
CA GLU A 301 14.43 9.42 -6.52
C GLU A 301 15.78 8.67 -6.50
N LEU A 302 16.90 9.40 -6.67
CA LEU A 302 18.23 8.79 -6.78
C LEU A 302 18.57 7.92 -5.57
N GLU A 303 18.32 8.42 -4.37
CA GLU A 303 18.60 7.72 -3.10
C GLU A 303 17.77 6.44 -3.00
N MET A 304 16.52 6.50 -3.37
CA MET A 304 15.63 5.33 -3.39
C MET A 304 16.09 4.31 -4.43
N ARG A 305 16.55 4.75 -5.62
CA ARG A 305 17.12 3.83 -6.64
C ARG A 305 18.35 3.10 -6.13
N VAL A 306 19.27 3.80 -5.43
CA VAL A 306 20.44 3.20 -4.80
C VAL A 306 20.01 2.16 -3.75
N ALA A 307 19.05 2.50 -2.89
CA ALA A 307 18.54 1.58 -1.88
C ALA A 307 17.87 0.33 -2.50
N ILE A 308 17.13 0.50 -3.60
CA ILE A 308 16.53 -0.63 -4.35
C ILE A 308 17.62 -1.56 -4.89
N LEU A 309 18.66 -1.01 -5.52
CA LEU A 309 19.78 -1.81 -6.05
C LEU A 309 20.49 -2.59 -4.95
N LYS A 310 20.77 -1.96 -3.81
CA LYS A 310 21.38 -2.63 -2.65
C LYS A 310 20.49 -3.74 -2.10
N LYS A 311 19.18 -3.46 -1.93
CA LYS A 311 18.22 -4.48 -1.46
C LYS A 311 18.13 -5.67 -2.42
N LYS A 312 18.14 -5.41 -3.73
CA LYS A 312 18.13 -6.48 -4.76
C LYS A 312 19.43 -7.28 -4.76
N ALA A 313 20.57 -6.63 -4.56
CA ALA A 313 21.87 -7.31 -4.43
C ALA A 313 21.91 -8.22 -3.19
N GLU A 314 21.36 -7.77 -2.05
CA GLU A 314 21.24 -8.57 -0.82
C GLU A 314 20.42 -9.86 -1.06
N VAL A 315 19.28 -9.75 -1.76
CA VAL A 315 18.41 -10.91 -2.06
C VAL A 315 19.18 -11.98 -2.85
N VAL A 316 20.01 -11.56 -3.80
CA VAL A 316 20.84 -12.49 -4.61
C VAL A 316 22.21 -12.78 -3.98
N ARG A 317 22.42 -12.33 -2.73
CA ARG A 317 23.65 -12.53 -1.94
C ARG A 317 24.90 -12.03 -2.63
N ILE A 318 24.83 -10.84 -3.19
CA ILE A 318 25.93 -10.17 -3.86
C ILE A 318 26.29 -8.92 -3.08
N GLU A 319 27.57 -8.72 -2.84
CA GLU A 319 28.09 -7.48 -2.28
C GLU A 319 28.18 -6.43 -3.39
N LEU A 320 27.38 -5.37 -3.27
CA LEU A 320 27.34 -4.24 -4.20
C LEU A 320 27.86 -2.99 -3.50
N SER A 321 28.98 -2.46 -3.99
CA SER A 321 29.54 -1.22 -3.44
C SER A 321 28.64 -0.02 -3.75
N ASP A 322 28.70 1.00 -2.88
CA ASP A 322 27.91 2.22 -3.04
C ASP A 322 28.21 2.94 -4.36
N ASP A 323 29.48 2.94 -4.79
CA ASP A 323 29.91 3.55 -6.05
C ASP A 323 29.26 2.89 -7.27
N VAL A 324 29.15 1.57 -7.28
CA VAL A 324 28.49 0.81 -8.37
C VAL A 324 26.99 1.04 -8.34
N ALA A 325 26.36 0.99 -7.16
CA ALA A 325 24.95 1.26 -7.01
C ALA A 325 24.61 2.70 -7.46
N PHE A 326 25.42 3.67 -7.08
CA PHE A 326 25.26 5.05 -7.51
C PHE A 326 25.46 5.23 -9.01
N LEU A 327 26.47 4.58 -9.62
CA LEU A 327 26.68 4.61 -11.07
C LEU A 327 25.43 4.16 -11.82
N ILE A 328 24.85 3.01 -11.43
CA ILE A 328 23.65 2.46 -12.06
C ILE A 328 22.46 3.42 -11.85
N ALA A 329 22.21 3.82 -10.59
CA ALA A 329 21.07 4.66 -10.24
C ALA A 329 21.11 6.04 -10.89
N LYS A 330 22.29 6.64 -11.11
CA LYS A 330 22.46 7.95 -11.74
C LYS A 330 22.10 7.91 -13.22
N ASN A 331 22.46 6.86 -13.92
CA ASN A 331 22.28 6.75 -15.37
C ASN A 331 20.91 6.20 -15.77
N LEU A 332 20.34 5.27 -14.97
CA LEU A 332 19.03 4.67 -15.24
C LEU A 332 17.97 5.29 -14.32
N ARG A 333 17.07 6.09 -14.92
CA ARG A 333 16.14 6.93 -14.17
C ARG A 333 14.67 6.52 -14.37
N SER A 334 14.37 5.65 -15.33
CA SER A 334 13.00 5.46 -15.80
C SER A 334 12.19 4.54 -14.91
N ASN A 335 12.71 3.38 -14.53
CA ASN A 335 11.96 2.39 -13.75
C ASN A 335 12.86 1.37 -13.04
N VAL A 336 12.26 0.64 -12.09
CA VAL A 336 12.98 -0.36 -11.28
C VAL A 336 13.38 -1.59 -12.09
N ARG A 337 12.62 -1.95 -13.13
CA ARG A 337 12.98 -3.10 -14.00
C ARG A 337 14.29 -2.86 -14.74
N GLU A 338 14.55 -1.62 -15.18
CA GLU A 338 15.82 -1.27 -15.79
C GLU A 338 16.98 -1.33 -14.80
N LEU A 339 16.77 -0.89 -13.56
CA LEU A 339 17.77 -1.02 -12.49
C LEU A 339 18.12 -2.49 -12.23
N GLU A 340 17.11 -3.36 -12.13
CA GLU A 340 17.30 -4.81 -11.98
C GLU A 340 18.01 -5.43 -13.18
N GLY A 341 17.61 -5.04 -14.39
CA GLY A 341 18.26 -5.50 -15.62
C GLY A 341 19.75 -5.13 -15.67
N ALA A 342 20.09 -3.89 -15.29
CA ALA A 342 21.46 -3.44 -15.23
C ALA A 342 22.28 -4.17 -14.14
N LEU A 343 21.70 -4.36 -12.95
CA LEU A 343 22.35 -5.13 -11.89
C LEU A 343 22.62 -6.57 -12.35
N ASN A 344 21.64 -7.22 -12.94
CA ASN A 344 21.78 -8.58 -13.46
C ASN A 344 22.86 -8.67 -14.56
N LYS A 345 22.95 -7.65 -15.43
CA LYS A 345 23.98 -7.56 -16.46
C LYS A 345 25.37 -7.45 -15.85
N VAL A 346 25.55 -6.59 -14.83
CA VAL A 346 26.84 -6.45 -14.11
C VAL A 346 27.23 -7.76 -13.44
N VAL A 347 26.28 -8.41 -12.77
CA VAL A 347 26.50 -9.70 -12.08
C VAL A 347 26.89 -10.79 -13.06
N ALA A 348 26.17 -10.91 -14.17
CA ALA A 348 26.46 -11.89 -15.21
C ALA A 348 27.86 -11.66 -15.83
N PHE A 349 28.19 -10.38 -16.10
CA PHE A 349 29.48 -10.01 -16.66
C PHE A 349 30.63 -10.32 -15.69
N ALA A 350 30.47 -10.03 -14.40
CA ALA A 350 31.43 -10.35 -13.35
C ALA A 350 31.69 -11.87 -13.24
N ARG A 351 30.61 -12.66 -13.26
CA ARG A 351 30.69 -14.13 -13.23
C ARG A 351 31.36 -14.70 -14.48
N PHE A 352 31.00 -14.19 -15.67
CA PHE A 352 31.58 -14.66 -16.93
C PHE A 352 33.08 -14.42 -17.02
N HIS A 353 33.54 -13.24 -16.56
CA HIS A 353 34.97 -12.89 -16.57
C HIS A 353 35.73 -13.35 -15.31
N ASN A 354 35.03 -13.99 -14.36
CA ASN A 354 35.59 -14.40 -13.06
C ASN A 354 36.30 -13.27 -12.33
N ARG A 355 35.70 -12.06 -12.35
CA ARG A 355 36.22 -10.82 -11.74
C ARG A 355 35.24 -10.31 -10.66
N PRO A 356 35.74 -9.70 -9.58
CA PRO A 356 34.88 -9.04 -8.59
C PRO A 356 34.13 -7.87 -9.22
N ILE A 357 32.94 -7.55 -8.67
CA ILE A 357 32.16 -6.39 -9.09
C ILE A 357 32.91 -5.13 -8.65
N SER A 358 33.41 -4.35 -9.62
CA SER A 358 34.05 -3.07 -9.41
C SER A 358 33.41 -2.00 -10.28
N LEU A 359 33.75 -0.72 -10.00
CA LEU A 359 33.24 0.40 -10.78
C LEU A 359 33.67 0.30 -12.26
N GLU A 360 34.92 -0.14 -12.52
CA GLU A 360 35.47 -0.30 -13.87
C GLU A 360 34.73 -1.42 -14.63
N LEU A 361 34.60 -2.60 -14.01
CA LEU A 361 33.87 -3.70 -14.57
C LEU A 361 32.42 -3.33 -14.86
N SER A 362 31.78 -2.57 -13.96
CA SER A 362 30.40 -2.14 -14.14
C SER A 362 30.23 -1.17 -15.29
N LYS A 363 31.17 -0.23 -15.48
CA LYS A 363 31.20 0.64 -16.67
C LYS A 363 31.38 -0.15 -17.97
N GLU A 364 32.23 -1.17 -17.95
CA GLU A 364 32.43 -2.04 -19.09
C GLU A 364 31.18 -2.84 -19.42
N ALA A 365 30.55 -3.45 -18.42
CA ALA A 365 29.31 -4.23 -18.57
C ALA A 365 28.13 -3.40 -19.05
N LEU A 366 28.03 -2.13 -18.64
CA LEU A 366 26.90 -1.24 -18.92
C LEU A 366 27.18 -0.24 -20.06
N LYS A 367 28.27 -0.40 -20.79
CA LYS A 367 28.72 0.51 -21.87
C LYS A 367 27.61 0.94 -22.82
N ASP A 368 26.66 0.05 -23.09
CA ASP A 368 25.55 0.30 -24.03
C ASP A 368 24.33 0.97 -23.36
N LEU A 369 24.35 1.12 -22.04
CA LEU A 369 23.22 1.63 -21.24
C LEU A 369 23.51 2.99 -20.58
N ILE A 370 24.80 3.40 -20.48
CA ILE A 370 25.25 4.60 -19.78
C ILE A 370 26.02 5.56 -20.69
#